data_73d04e0265680a44a00e77262a2a8188
#
_entry.id   73d04e0265680a44a00e77262a2a8188
#
_cell.length_a   1.000
_cell.length_b   1.000
_cell.length_c   1.000
_cell.angle_alpha   90.00
_cell.angle_beta   90.00
_cell.angle_gamma   90.00
#
_symmetry.space_group_name_H-M   'P 1'
#
loop_
_entity.id
_entity.type
_entity.pdbx_description
1 polymer ?
#
loop_
_entity_poly.entity_id
_entity_poly.type
_entity_poly.pdbx_seq_one_letter_code
_entity_poly.pdbx_strand_id
1 'polypeptide(L)'
;MTRFALLLLVPAFALGACHVSRNDGTGDNVTVKADESGNVSFNVPFVNGNVKLPEGALQSGNFDIDGVKMIPGATMHGFNVEAGDKGSTVHIAFNAPKSADEVRAYFVDQFKQKGLYVAQSGSAIDGRTHDGDTFKIDVQPAAQGSTGTIAIVSKD
;
A
#
# COMPACT_ATOMS: atom_id res chain seq x y z
N MET A 1 81.32 -8.33 -3.66
CA MET A 1 80.42 -7.32 -3.13
C MET A 1 79.25 -7.19 -4.07
N THR A 2 78.22 -8.03 -3.87
CA THR A 2 77.12 -8.20 -4.79
C THR A 2 75.83 -7.76 -4.06
N ARG A 3 75.27 -6.63 -4.50
CA ARG A 3 74.04 -6.07 -3.93
C ARG A 3 72.82 -6.69 -4.63
N PHE A 4 72.07 -7.56 -3.96
CA PHE A 4 70.79 -8.06 -4.40
C PHE A 4 69.71 -7.01 -4.11
N ALA A 5 69.11 -6.45 -5.14
CA ALA A 5 67.93 -5.63 -5.08
C ALA A 5 66.69 -6.55 -5.13
N LEU A 6 65.95 -6.61 -4.01
CA LEU A 6 64.68 -7.33 -3.90
C LEU A 6 63.55 -6.45 -4.42
N LEU A 7 62.98 -6.81 -5.57
CA LEU A 7 61.80 -6.15 -6.16
C LEU A 7 60.56 -6.71 -5.46
N LEU A 8 59.92 -5.89 -4.64
CA LEU A 8 58.60 -6.17 -4.06
C LEU A 8 57.49 -5.88 -5.08
N LEU A 9 56.90 -6.92 -5.60
CA LEU A 9 55.71 -6.86 -6.48
C LEU A 9 54.46 -6.70 -5.61
N VAL A 10 53.83 -5.54 -5.61
CA VAL A 10 52.56 -5.27 -4.91
C VAL A 10 51.39 -5.60 -5.88
N PRO A 11 50.51 -6.55 -5.57
CA PRO A 11 49.30 -6.73 -6.36
C PRO A 11 48.28 -5.64 -6.03
N ALA A 12 47.93 -4.84 -7.02
CA ALA A 12 46.83 -3.89 -6.96
C ALA A 12 45.49 -4.65 -6.93
N PHE A 13 44.88 -4.76 -5.79
CA PHE A 13 43.48 -5.17 -5.68
C PHE A 13 42.57 -4.04 -6.19
N ALA A 14 42.02 -4.22 -7.39
CA ALA A 14 40.95 -3.37 -7.90
C ALA A 14 39.69 -3.67 -7.10
N LEU A 15 39.37 -2.85 -6.10
CA LEU A 15 38.07 -2.81 -5.46
C LEU A 15 37.06 -2.32 -6.49
N GLY A 16 36.27 -3.24 -7.02
CA GLY A 16 35.11 -2.93 -7.83
C GLY A 16 34.14 -2.07 -7.01
N ALA A 17 34.06 -0.79 -7.37
CA ALA A 17 33.08 0.12 -6.82
C ALA A 17 31.69 -0.37 -7.24
N CYS A 18 30.94 -0.96 -6.31
CA CYS A 18 29.50 -1.08 -6.45
C CYS A 18 28.94 0.33 -6.52
N HIS A 19 28.43 0.73 -7.69
CA HIS A 19 27.63 1.94 -7.83
C HIS A 19 26.32 1.73 -7.07
N VAL A 20 26.29 2.17 -5.81
CA VAL A 20 25.05 2.45 -5.12
C VAL A 20 24.55 3.78 -5.69
N SER A 21 23.54 3.76 -6.52
CA SER A 21 22.84 4.97 -6.93
C SER A 21 22.18 5.56 -5.68
N ARG A 22 22.79 6.58 -5.11
CA ARG A 22 22.11 7.45 -4.16
C ARG A 22 21.05 8.22 -4.92
N ASN A 23 19.82 7.91 -4.64
CA ASN A 23 18.73 8.78 -5.00
C ASN A 23 18.70 9.88 -3.93
N ASP A 24 19.21 11.07 -4.24
CA ASP A 24 19.16 12.25 -3.37
C ASP A 24 17.72 12.81 -3.36
N GLY A 25 16.78 11.99 -2.88
CA GLY A 25 15.42 12.42 -2.55
C GLY A 25 15.37 12.85 -1.09
N THR A 26 15.46 14.15 -0.86
CA THR A 26 15.19 14.78 0.42
C THR A 26 13.71 14.60 0.77
N GLY A 27 13.41 13.59 1.58
CA GLY A 27 12.09 13.33 2.13
C GLY A 27 12.01 11.87 2.57
N ASP A 28 11.68 11.62 3.83
CA ASP A 28 11.44 10.27 4.38
C ASP A 28 10.13 9.65 3.85
N ASN A 29 9.85 9.82 2.56
CA ASN A 29 8.65 9.30 1.94
C ASN A 29 8.80 7.80 1.66
N VAL A 30 7.93 7.02 2.27
CA VAL A 30 7.76 5.59 2.00
C VAL A 30 6.60 5.41 1.04
N THR A 31 6.83 4.68 -0.03
CA THR A 31 5.77 4.31 -0.97
C THR A 31 5.76 2.80 -1.19
N VAL A 32 4.62 2.17 -1.01
CA VAL A 32 4.40 0.75 -1.30
C VAL A 32 3.18 0.63 -2.20
N LYS A 33 3.33 -0.04 -3.33
CA LYS A 33 2.25 -0.27 -4.33
C LYS A 33 2.15 -1.73 -4.66
N ALA A 34 0.93 -2.25 -4.72
CA ALA A 34 0.66 -3.57 -5.27
C ALA A 34 -0.32 -3.47 -6.45
N ASP A 35 -0.05 -4.24 -7.49
CA ASP A 35 -0.92 -4.36 -8.65
C ASP A 35 -1.77 -5.66 -8.61
N GLU A 36 -2.70 -5.77 -9.57
CA GLU A 36 -3.59 -6.92 -9.71
C GLU A 36 -2.85 -8.24 -9.96
N SER A 37 -1.62 -8.20 -10.45
CA SER A 37 -0.76 -9.36 -10.72
C SER A 37 0.00 -9.81 -9.48
N GLY A 38 -0.19 -9.15 -8.33
CA GLY A 38 0.50 -9.43 -7.09
C GLY A 38 1.94 -8.91 -7.04
N ASN A 39 2.34 -8.02 -7.96
CA ASN A 39 3.64 -7.38 -7.86
C ASN A 39 3.55 -6.25 -6.82
N VAL A 40 4.41 -6.28 -5.83
CA VAL A 40 4.57 -5.24 -4.83
C VAL A 40 5.86 -4.48 -5.10
N SER A 41 5.72 -3.20 -5.41
CA SER A 41 6.84 -2.26 -5.52
C SER A 41 6.94 -1.47 -4.23
N PHE A 42 8.13 -1.35 -3.69
CA PHE A 42 8.38 -0.51 -2.52
C PHE A 42 9.54 0.45 -2.79
N ASN A 43 9.36 1.66 -2.31
CA ASN A 43 10.39 2.70 -2.29
C ASN A 43 10.45 3.24 -0.87
N VAL A 44 11.54 2.93 -0.18
CA VAL A 44 11.81 3.41 1.18
C VAL A 44 13.16 4.13 1.15
N PRO A 45 13.45 5.03 2.10
CA PRO A 45 14.76 5.68 2.16
C PRO A 45 15.88 4.64 2.08
N PHE A 46 16.78 4.81 1.10
CA PHE A 46 17.94 3.96 0.81
C PHE A 46 17.69 2.60 0.16
N VAL A 47 16.41 2.14 0.01
CA VAL A 47 16.09 0.85 -0.61
C VAL A 47 14.85 0.96 -1.48
N ASN A 48 14.92 0.48 -2.70
CA ASN A 48 13.75 0.25 -3.54
C ASN A 48 13.78 -1.19 -4.07
N GLY A 49 12.62 -1.76 -4.31
CA GLY A 49 12.54 -3.14 -4.77
C GLY A 49 11.14 -3.52 -5.22
N ASN A 50 11.06 -4.73 -5.78
CA ASN A 50 9.81 -5.36 -6.17
C ASN A 50 9.77 -6.78 -5.62
N VAL A 51 8.62 -7.18 -5.10
CA VAL A 51 8.34 -8.54 -4.65
C VAL A 51 7.05 -9.01 -5.32
N LYS A 52 7.04 -10.23 -5.82
CA LYS A 52 5.82 -10.85 -6.32
C LYS A 52 5.16 -11.63 -5.20
N LEU A 53 3.94 -11.27 -4.87
CA LEU A 53 3.13 -12.01 -3.90
C LEU A 53 2.55 -13.27 -4.53
N PRO A 54 2.35 -14.35 -3.76
CA PRO A 54 1.59 -15.51 -4.22
C PRO A 54 0.17 -15.14 -4.64
N GLU A 55 -0.42 -15.88 -5.57
CA GLU A 55 -1.82 -15.72 -5.95
C GLU A 55 -2.72 -15.81 -4.71
N GLY A 56 -3.64 -14.87 -4.58
CA GLY A 56 -4.56 -14.80 -3.45
C GLY A 56 -4.04 -14.05 -2.22
N ALA A 57 -2.78 -13.60 -2.19
CA ALA A 57 -2.26 -12.82 -1.06
C ALA A 57 -2.99 -11.48 -0.85
N LEU A 58 -3.58 -10.93 -1.91
CA LEU A 58 -4.43 -9.73 -1.88
C LEU A 58 -5.92 -10.06 -1.68
N GLN A 59 -6.26 -11.28 -1.24
CA GLN A 59 -7.65 -11.58 -0.93
C GLN A 59 -8.13 -10.77 0.27
N SER A 60 -9.34 -10.22 0.15
CA SER A 60 -9.93 -9.24 1.06
C SER A 60 -10.17 -9.70 2.50
N GLY A 61 -9.90 -10.97 2.83
CA GLY A 61 -10.26 -11.56 4.11
C GLY A 61 -9.58 -10.97 5.35
N ASN A 62 -8.46 -10.28 5.18
CA ASN A 62 -7.64 -9.76 6.28
C ASN A 62 -7.63 -8.22 6.38
N PHE A 63 -8.28 -7.53 5.43
CA PHE A 63 -8.36 -6.07 5.48
C PHE A 63 -9.63 -5.64 6.19
N ASP A 64 -9.49 -4.76 7.17
CA ASP A 64 -10.61 -4.10 7.84
C ASP A 64 -10.30 -2.62 8.15
N ILE A 65 -11.36 -1.86 8.39
CA ILE A 65 -11.32 -0.50 8.90
C ILE A 65 -12.02 -0.53 10.27
N ASP A 66 -11.27 -0.40 11.34
CA ASP A 66 -11.83 -0.45 12.70
C ASP A 66 -12.65 -1.72 13.00
N GLY A 67 -12.21 -2.86 12.48
CA GLY A 67 -12.89 -4.14 12.60
C GLY A 67 -14.09 -4.33 11.67
N VAL A 68 -14.33 -3.38 10.74
CA VAL A 68 -15.29 -3.56 9.65
C VAL A 68 -14.58 -4.18 8.47
N LYS A 69 -14.89 -5.44 8.21
CA LYS A 69 -14.29 -6.21 7.13
C LYS A 69 -14.89 -5.86 5.77
N MET A 70 -14.16 -6.22 4.72
CA MET A 70 -14.69 -6.18 3.36
C MET A 70 -15.94 -7.04 3.24
N ILE A 71 -16.86 -6.63 2.34
CA ILE A 71 -18.06 -7.43 2.05
C ILE A 71 -17.66 -8.84 1.56
N PRO A 72 -18.35 -9.90 2.00
CA PRO A 72 -18.05 -11.26 1.57
C PRO A 72 -18.00 -11.41 0.05
N GLY A 73 -16.95 -12.06 -0.44
CA GLY A 73 -16.72 -12.27 -1.86
C GLY A 73 -16.01 -11.11 -2.58
N ALA A 74 -15.73 -10.01 -1.90
CA ALA A 74 -14.91 -8.95 -2.47
C ALA A 74 -13.46 -9.41 -2.66
N THR A 75 -12.82 -8.93 -3.70
CA THR A 75 -11.40 -9.14 -3.99
C THR A 75 -10.68 -7.80 -4.12
N MET A 76 -9.56 -7.65 -3.43
CA MET A 76 -8.67 -6.51 -3.64
C MET A 76 -7.81 -6.76 -4.87
N HIS A 77 -7.66 -5.74 -5.71
CA HIS A 77 -6.86 -5.84 -6.92
C HIS A 77 -5.75 -4.78 -7.01
N GLY A 78 -5.58 -4.00 -5.96
CA GLY A 78 -4.47 -3.07 -5.84
C GLY A 78 -4.48 -2.35 -4.51
N PHE A 79 -3.30 -1.99 -4.03
CA PHE A 79 -3.16 -1.03 -2.94
C PHE A 79 -1.94 -0.13 -3.19
N ASN A 80 -2.01 1.08 -2.63
CA ASN A 80 -0.93 2.02 -2.59
C ASN A 80 -0.85 2.61 -1.18
N VAL A 81 0.34 2.64 -0.61
CA VAL A 81 0.63 3.28 0.68
C VAL A 81 1.68 4.35 0.43
N GLU A 82 1.36 5.56 0.84
CA GLU A 82 2.27 6.70 0.84
C GLU A 82 2.38 7.20 2.28
N ALA A 83 3.59 7.24 2.80
CA ALA A 83 3.86 7.74 4.15
C ALA A 83 5.00 8.76 4.11
N GLY A 84 4.92 9.78 4.94
CA GLY A 84 5.90 10.85 5.06
C GLY A 84 5.67 11.66 6.33
N ASP A 85 6.41 12.75 6.51
CA ASP A 85 6.43 13.58 7.74
C ASP A 85 5.07 14.18 8.16
N LYS A 86 4.04 14.08 7.33
CA LYS A 86 2.71 14.65 7.58
C LYS A 86 1.62 13.59 7.79
N GLY A 87 2.03 12.34 7.96
CA GLY A 87 1.13 11.21 8.10
C GLY A 87 1.21 10.24 6.93
N SER A 88 0.21 9.38 6.81
CA SER A 88 0.15 8.37 5.77
C SER A 88 -1.19 8.36 5.05
N THR A 89 -1.16 7.90 3.81
CA THR A 89 -2.36 7.66 3.01
C THR A 89 -2.31 6.24 2.43
N VAL A 90 -3.39 5.49 2.64
CA VAL A 90 -3.58 4.15 2.09
C VAL A 90 -4.71 4.20 1.07
N HIS A 91 -4.47 3.75 -0.14
CA HIS A 91 -5.48 3.56 -1.18
C HIS A 91 -5.62 2.08 -1.51
N ILE A 92 -6.85 1.59 -1.53
CA ILE A 92 -7.18 0.21 -1.86
C ILE A 92 -8.23 0.20 -2.94
N ALA A 93 -8.03 -0.61 -3.98
CA ALA A 93 -9.01 -0.87 -5.00
C ALA A 93 -9.58 -2.29 -4.84
N PHE A 94 -10.89 -2.44 -5.01
CA PHE A 94 -11.57 -3.74 -4.86
C PHE A 94 -12.72 -3.92 -5.85
N ASN A 95 -13.05 -5.18 -6.12
CA ASN A 95 -14.27 -5.59 -6.78
C ASN A 95 -15.15 -6.38 -5.81
N ALA A 96 -16.45 -6.26 -5.95
CA ALA A 96 -17.41 -7.02 -5.16
C ALA A 96 -18.49 -7.65 -6.08
N PRO A 97 -18.94 -8.88 -5.76
CA PRO A 97 -19.97 -9.55 -6.57
C PRO A 97 -21.39 -9.03 -6.32
N LYS A 98 -21.53 -8.03 -5.46
CA LYS A 98 -22.79 -7.38 -5.09
C LYS A 98 -22.93 -6.04 -5.81
N SER A 99 -24.18 -5.56 -5.94
CA SER A 99 -24.45 -4.24 -6.50
C SER A 99 -23.83 -3.13 -5.65
N ALA A 100 -23.56 -1.97 -6.27
CA ALA A 100 -23.00 -0.84 -5.57
C ALA A 100 -23.85 -0.38 -4.38
N ASP A 101 -25.17 -0.45 -4.50
CA ASP A 101 -26.11 -0.09 -3.41
C ASP A 101 -26.01 -1.08 -2.23
N GLU A 102 -25.95 -2.38 -2.52
CA GLU A 102 -25.78 -3.41 -1.48
C GLU A 102 -24.42 -3.26 -0.75
N VAL A 103 -23.37 -2.96 -1.49
CA VAL A 103 -22.04 -2.76 -0.90
C VAL A 103 -22.02 -1.51 -0.01
N ARG A 104 -22.61 -0.40 -0.46
CA ARG A 104 -22.73 0.81 0.36
C ARG A 104 -23.57 0.57 1.61
N ALA A 105 -24.73 -0.07 1.47
CA ALA A 105 -25.58 -0.40 2.60
C ALA A 105 -24.86 -1.29 3.63
N TYR A 106 -24.10 -2.29 3.15
CA TYR A 106 -23.29 -3.15 4.00
C TYR A 106 -22.29 -2.34 4.83
N PHE A 107 -21.48 -1.48 4.21
CA PHE A 107 -20.50 -0.70 4.94
C PHE A 107 -21.15 0.26 5.94
N VAL A 108 -22.21 0.98 5.55
CA VAL A 108 -22.92 1.90 6.45
C VAL A 108 -23.48 1.15 7.68
N ASP A 109 -24.05 -0.04 7.47
CA ASP A 109 -24.59 -0.85 8.56
C ASP A 109 -23.48 -1.38 9.47
N GLN A 110 -22.40 -1.93 8.91
CA GLN A 110 -21.28 -2.44 9.67
C GLN A 110 -20.58 -1.34 10.51
N PHE A 111 -20.36 -0.15 9.94
CA PHE A 111 -19.79 0.96 10.68
C PHE A 111 -20.69 1.41 11.82
N LYS A 112 -22.02 1.48 11.61
CA LYS A 112 -22.98 1.78 12.69
C LYS A 112 -22.94 0.75 13.81
N GLN A 113 -22.84 -0.55 13.47
CA GLN A 113 -22.74 -1.62 14.47
C GLN A 113 -21.43 -1.52 15.30
N LYS A 114 -20.37 -0.96 14.72
CA LYS A 114 -19.12 -0.67 15.43
C LYS A 114 -19.12 0.67 16.17
N GLY A 115 -20.21 1.42 16.13
CA GLY A 115 -20.31 2.71 16.79
C GLY A 115 -19.63 3.86 16.06
N LEU A 116 -19.24 3.65 14.81
CA LEU A 116 -18.62 4.67 13.96
C LEU A 116 -19.70 5.51 13.27
N TYR A 117 -19.50 6.81 13.27
CA TYR A 117 -20.33 7.72 12.50
C TYR A 117 -19.81 7.82 11.07
N VAL A 118 -20.70 7.58 10.10
CA VAL A 118 -20.40 7.72 8.67
C VAL A 118 -21.48 8.56 7.98
N ALA A 119 -21.05 9.34 6.99
CA ALA A 119 -21.94 10.12 6.12
C ALA A 119 -21.89 9.51 4.71
N GLN A 120 -23.05 9.26 4.12
CA GLN A 120 -23.14 8.80 2.74
C GLN A 120 -23.55 9.98 1.85
N SER A 121 -22.82 10.18 0.76
CA SER A 121 -23.10 11.19 -0.26
C SER A 121 -22.89 10.60 -1.65
N GLY A 122 -23.98 10.32 -2.36
CA GLY A 122 -23.93 9.66 -3.67
C GLY A 122 -23.28 8.28 -3.58
N SER A 123 -22.18 8.08 -4.30
CA SER A 123 -21.39 6.84 -4.31
C SER A 123 -20.44 6.70 -3.12
N ALA A 124 -20.19 7.79 -2.40
CA ALA A 124 -19.18 7.86 -1.36
C ALA A 124 -19.75 7.68 0.05
N ILE A 125 -18.95 7.04 0.90
CA ILE A 125 -19.13 6.94 2.35
C ILE A 125 -17.89 7.55 2.98
N ASP A 126 -18.07 8.61 3.73
CA ASP A 126 -17.02 9.30 4.46
C ASP A 126 -17.15 9.02 5.96
N GLY A 127 -16.06 8.77 6.66
CA GLY A 127 -16.07 8.47 8.08
C GLY A 127 -14.76 8.77 8.77
N ARG A 128 -14.74 8.47 10.07
CA ARG A 128 -13.57 8.60 10.91
C ARG A 128 -13.45 7.37 11.81
N THR A 129 -12.23 6.86 11.95
CA THR A 129 -11.91 5.75 12.85
C THR A 129 -11.89 6.19 14.31
N HIS A 130 -11.86 5.25 15.25
CA HIS A 130 -11.71 5.56 16.68
C HIS A 130 -10.37 6.24 16.98
N ASP A 131 -9.32 5.93 16.21
CA ASP A 131 -7.99 6.55 16.35
C ASP A 131 -7.92 7.96 15.73
N GLY A 132 -8.98 8.39 15.05
CA GLY A 132 -9.09 9.72 14.47
C GLY A 132 -8.71 9.83 13.00
N ASP A 133 -8.30 8.74 12.36
CA ASP A 133 -8.05 8.69 10.93
C ASP A 133 -9.32 8.95 10.13
N THR A 134 -9.20 9.60 9.01
CA THR A 134 -10.32 9.77 8.10
C THR A 134 -10.32 8.71 7.01
N PHE A 135 -11.48 8.20 6.66
CA PHE A 135 -11.60 7.30 5.53
C PHE A 135 -12.71 7.71 4.58
N LYS A 136 -12.54 7.34 3.33
CA LYS A 136 -13.52 7.49 2.26
C LYS A 136 -13.62 6.20 1.47
N ILE A 137 -14.83 5.70 1.28
CA ILE A 137 -15.13 4.54 0.43
C ILE A 137 -16.00 5.04 -0.72
N ASP A 138 -15.55 4.90 -1.95
CA ASP A 138 -16.36 5.16 -3.15
C ASP A 138 -16.71 3.83 -3.82
N VAL A 139 -17.97 3.63 -4.17
CA VAL A 139 -18.45 2.37 -4.77
C VAL A 139 -19.28 2.69 -5.99
N GLN A 140 -18.87 2.17 -7.14
CA GLN A 140 -19.49 2.36 -8.45
C GLN A 140 -20.03 1.04 -9.00
N PRO A 141 -21.10 1.06 -9.79
CA PRO A 141 -21.54 -0.11 -10.53
C PRO A 141 -20.47 -0.59 -11.52
N ALA A 142 -20.33 -1.90 -11.66
CA ALA A 142 -19.49 -2.54 -12.66
C ALA A 142 -20.30 -3.53 -13.49
N ALA A 143 -19.74 -4.04 -14.59
CA ALA A 143 -20.41 -5.01 -15.47
C ALA A 143 -20.85 -6.28 -14.73
N GLN A 144 -20.10 -6.68 -13.71
CA GLN A 144 -20.43 -7.79 -12.81
C GLN A 144 -20.26 -7.30 -11.37
N GLY A 145 -21.38 -6.93 -10.71
CA GLY A 145 -21.37 -6.44 -9.33
C GLY A 145 -20.98 -4.96 -9.20
N SER A 146 -19.93 -4.67 -8.47
CA SER A 146 -19.43 -3.31 -8.25
C SER A 146 -17.91 -3.26 -8.10
N THR A 147 -17.36 -2.09 -8.35
CA THR A 147 -15.96 -1.76 -8.06
C THR A 147 -15.91 -0.64 -7.04
N GLY A 148 -14.89 -0.59 -6.23
CA GLY A 148 -14.74 0.47 -5.25
C GLY A 148 -13.30 0.81 -4.93
N THR A 149 -13.13 1.97 -4.31
CA THR A 149 -11.87 2.44 -3.75
C THR A 149 -12.06 2.83 -2.29
N ILE A 150 -11.06 2.54 -1.49
CA ILE A 150 -10.97 2.96 -0.09
C ILE A 150 -9.74 3.85 0.01
N ALA A 151 -9.90 5.03 0.59
CA ALA A 151 -8.80 5.91 0.96
C ALA A 151 -8.84 6.11 2.47
N ILE A 152 -7.70 5.87 3.15
CA ILE A 152 -7.55 6.12 4.59
C ILE A 152 -6.39 7.10 4.74
N VAL A 153 -6.62 8.15 5.52
CA VAL A 153 -5.63 9.20 5.78
C VAL A 153 -5.42 9.29 7.29
N SER A 154 -4.22 8.93 7.71
CA SER A 154 -3.74 9.11 9.08
C SER A 154 -2.87 10.37 9.14
N LYS A 155 -3.05 11.17 10.18
CA LYS A 155 -2.24 12.36 10.46
C LYS A 155 -1.45 12.12 11.73
N ASP A 156 -0.17 12.46 11.68
CA ASP A 156 0.68 12.52 12.88
C ASP A 156 0.29 13.69 13.78
#